data_efb50520deb44f0210f8c08be31fc7ce
#
_entry.id   efb50520deb44f0210f8c08be31fc7ce
#
_cell.length_a   1.000
_cell.length_b   1.000
_cell.length_c   1.000
_cell.angle_alpha   90.00
_cell.angle_beta   90.00
_cell.angle_gamma   90.00
#
_symmetry.space_group_name_H-M   'P 1'
#
loop_
_entity.id
_entity.type
_entity.pdbx_description
1 polymer ?
#
loop_
_entity_poly.entity_id
_entity_poly.type
_entity_poly.pdbx_seq_one_letter_code
_entity_poly.pdbx_strand_id
1 'polypeptide(L)'
;NITGNITGNITGAVTGNVTGNVTGNLTGTASTSTNAATAYAIDSAASLNTSGIVTATAFVPDTPFSHRNLIINGQFLVWQRATDSGSNTTDGYLSCDRWYHASSGATKQVTRQTFSPGQTDVPDNPFYYLRYAVTTGNNNVALRQRIEDVTRCQGEMTFSFWVKGTNPGGGNFNLTFRQNFGSGGSSVVDHGIADYTVSNTWTKKTFTFTPPSISGKTVSGNKHTSYYEIELFRQPASDTSTAAFTVEFANVQLERGNTATRFEQKHLADEFRACQRYYQVFSNAY
;
A
#
# COMPACT_ATOMS: atom_id res chain seq x y z
N ASN A 1 -55.03 5.71 29.28
CA ASN A 1 -54.01 6.75 29.52
C ASN A 1 -53.71 6.77 31.02
N ILE A 2 -52.44 6.65 31.38
CA ILE A 2 -52.00 6.85 32.77
C ILE A 2 -51.50 8.29 32.86
N THR A 3 -52.11 9.06 33.70
CA THR A 3 -51.73 10.44 33.99
C THR A 3 -51.24 10.49 35.43
N GLY A 4 -49.95 10.59 35.66
CA GLY A 4 -49.33 10.62 36.99
C GLY A 4 -48.00 9.89 37.05
N ASN A 5 -47.40 9.86 38.25
CA ASN A 5 -46.12 9.16 38.48
C ASN A 5 -46.36 7.65 38.58
N ILE A 6 -45.60 6.89 37.84
CA ILE A 6 -45.54 5.43 37.98
C ILE A 6 -44.34 5.08 38.88
N THR A 7 -44.65 4.46 40.03
CA THR A 7 -43.66 3.95 40.97
C THR A 7 -43.67 2.43 40.89
N GLY A 8 -42.64 1.83 40.28
CA GLY A 8 -42.54 0.38 40.13
C GLY A 8 -41.95 -0.02 38.75
N ASN A 9 -41.92 -1.34 38.52
CA ASN A 9 -41.37 -1.90 37.26
C ASN A 9 -42.46 -1.88 36.17
N ILE A 10 -42.15 -1.35 35.00
CA ILE A 10 -42.97 -1.52 33.80
C ILE A 10 -42.51 -2.75 33.07
N THR A 11 -43.35 -3.78 33.00
CA THR A 11 -43.10 -4.99 32.22
C THR A 11 -43.86 -4.88 30.90
N GLY A 12 -43.16 -4.59 29.81
CA GLY A 12 -43.75 -4.43 28.49
C GLY A 12 -43.06 -3.34 27.68
N ALA A 13 -43.54 -3.12 26.44
CA ALA A 13 -43.01 -2.09 25.56
C ALA A 13 -43.61 -0.72 25.87
N VAL A 14 -42.77 0.31 25.99
CA VAL A 14 -43.21 1.71 25.99
C VAL A 14 -43.21 2.20 24.54
N THR A 15 -44.41 2.46 24.01
CA THR A 15 -44.59 3.00 22.67
C THR A 15 -44.80 4.50 22.76
N GLY A 16 -43.83 5.31 22.40
CA GLY A 16 -43.89 6.78 22.43
C GLY A 16 -42.61 7.41 22.95
N ASN A 17 -42.63 8.73 23.11
CA ASN A 17 -41.44 9.48 23.59
C ASN A 17 -41.31 9.37 25.11
N VAL A 18 -40.12 9.07 25.60
CA VAL A 18 -39.74 9.19 26.99
C VAL A 18 -39.11 10.56 27.19
N THR A 19 -39.76 11.43 27.94
CA THR A 19 -39.25 12.77 28.28
C THR A 19 -38.76 12.74 29.73
N GLY A 20 -37.47 12.85 29.96
CA GLY A 20 -36.82 12.81 31.25
C GLY A 20 -35.56 11.97 31.30
N ASN A 21 -35.00 11.81 32.50
CA ASN A 21 -33.79 11.02 32.69
C ASN A 21 -34.11 9.52 32.71
N VAL A 22 -33.40 8.76 31.88
CA VAL A 22 -33.39 7.29 31.94
C VAL A 22 -32.16 6.87 32.73
N THR A 23 -32.38 6.26 33.92
CA THR A 23 -31.28 5.74 34.77
C THR A 23 -31.31 4.22 34.67
N GLY A 24 -30.26 3.64 34.05
CA GLY A 24 -30.11 2.20 33.83
C GLY A 24 -29.52 1.89 32.46
N ASN A 25 -29.43 0.59 32.14
CA ASN A 25 -28.95 0.14 30.84
C ASN A 25 -30.03 0.33 29.77
N LEU A 26 -29.68 1.05 28.71
CA LEU A 26 -30.47 1.12 27.49
C LEU A 26 -29.95 0.06 26.51
N THR A 27 -30.75 -0.99 26.29
CA THR A 27 -30.43 -2.03 25.28
C THR A 27 -31.21 -1.71 24.02
N GLY A 28 -30.53 -1.22 22.99
CA GLY A 28 -31.13 -0.83 21.70
C GLY A 28 -30.30 0.20 20.99
N THR A 29 -30.80 0.68 19.84
CA THR A 29 -30.14 1.69 19.01
C THR A 29 -30.69 3.05 19.28
N ALA A 30 -29.84 4.00 19.72
CA ALA A 30 -30.20 5.42 19.71
C ALA A 30 -29.89 5.98 18.33
N SER A 31 -30.91 6.41 17.58
CA SER A 31 -30.74 6.97 16.23
C SER A 31 -30.03 8.34 16.23
N THR A 32 -30.19 9.12 17.31
CA THR A 32 -29.48 10.39 17.52
C THR A 32 -29.23 10.62 19.01
N SER A 33 -28.02 11.05 19.36
CA SER A 33 -27.69 11.58 20.69
C SER A 33 -27.15 12.99 20.51
N THR A 34 -27.82 13.98 21.05
CA THR A 34 -27.39 15.39 20.94
C THR A 34 -26.21 15.70 21.86
N ASN A 35 -26.11 15.01 23.00
CA ASN A 35 -24.97 15.11 23.93
C ASN A 35 -24.72 13.75 24.61
N ALA A 36 -23.59 13.10 24.29
CA ALA A 36 -23.05 12.03 25.12
C ALA A 36 -21.95 12.63 26.02
N ALA A 37 -22.28 12.89 27.27
CA ALA A 37 -21.34 13.49 28.22
C ALA A 37 -20.15 12.56 28.52
N THR A 38 -20.34 11.25 28.42
CA THR A 38 -19.26 10.25 28.62
C THR A 38 -19.60 8.97 27.86
N ALA A 39 -18.76 8.59 26.91
CA ALA A 39 -18.75 7.25 26.35
C ALA A 39 -17.54 6.51 26.94
N TYR A 40 -17.77 5.47 27.74
CA TYR A 40 -16.69 4.70 28.37
C TYR A 40 -15.96 3.77 27.41
N ALA A 41 -16.61 3.35 26.36
CA ALA A 41 -16.01 2.59 25.29
C ALA A 41 -16.82 2.75 24.00
N ILE A 42 -16.13 2.90 22.90
CA ILE A 42 -16.65 2.63 21.55
C ILE A 42 -16.18 1.22 21.23
N ASP A 43 -17.10 0.33 20.86
CA ASP A 43 -16.76 -1.05 20.50
C ASP A 43 -15.62 -1.07 19.48
N SER A 44 -14.67 -2.00 19.65
CA SER A 44 -13.52 -2.18 18.77
C SER A 44 -13.88 -2.39 17.29
N ALA A 45 -15.13 -2.75 17.01
CA ALA A 45 -15.67 -2.88 15.66
C ALA A 45 -16.30 -1.58 15.13
N ALA A 46 -16.46 -0.54 15.96
CA ALA A 46 -17.10 0.71 15.56
C ALA A 46 -16.06 1.71 15.03
N SER A 47 -16.36 2.32 13.88
CA SER A 47 -15.62 3.47 13.39
C SER A 47 -16.23 4.76 13.92
N LEU A 48 -15.40 5.67 14.45
CA LEU A 48 -15.82 7.02 14.75
C LEU A 48 -15.80 7.85 13.45
N ASN A 49 -16.98 8.08 12.89
CA ASN A 49 -17.13 8.96 11.73
C ASN A 49 -17.69 10.31 12.22
N THR A 50 -16.87 11.36 12.12
CA THR A 50 -17.24 12.71 12.52
C THR A 50 -16.85 13.73 11.45
N SER A 51 -17.75 14.67 11.16
CA SER A 51 -17.47 15.85 10.32
C SER A 51 -16.87 17.01 11.10
N GLY A 52 -16.79 16.89 12.43
CA GLY A 52 -16.26 17.90 13.35
C GLY A 52 -14.83 17.63 13.80
N ILE A 53 -14.38 18.42 14.79
CA ILE A 53 -13.08 18.28 15.43
C ILE A 53 -13.17 17.25 16.56
N VAL A 54 -12.26 16.28 16.55
CA VAL A 54 -12.04 15.37 17.68
C VAL A 54 -10.89 15.92 18.52
N THR A 55 -11.20 16.32 19.76
CA THR A 55 -10.18 16.76 20.73
C THR A 55 -9.96 15.66 21.75
N ALA A 56 -8.72 15.18 21.84
CA ALA A 56 -8.30 14.16 22.80
C ALA A 56 -7.02 14.60 23.50
N THR A 57 -6.86 14.24 24.78
CA THR A 57 -5.63 14.47 25.53
C THR A 57 -4.46 13.66 24.95
N ALA A 58 -4.75 12.47 24.41
CA ALA A 58 -3.81 11.65 23.66
C ALA A 58 -4.58 10.90 22.56
N PHE A 59 -3.94 10.76 21.40
CA PHE A 59 -4.41 9.94 20.30
C PHE A 59 -3.30 8.93 19.97
N VAL A 60 -3.53 7.68 20.32
CA VAL A 60 -2.57 6.58 20.10
C VAL A 60 -3.11 5.68 18.99
N PRO A 61 -2.68 5.86 17.74
CA PRO A 61 -3.10 5.00 16.65
C PRO A 61 -2.29 3.69 16.66
N ASP A 62 -2.91 2.59 16.24
CA ASP A 62 -2.21 1.32 16.01
C ASP A 62 -1.15 1.43 14.90
N THR A 63 -1.37 2.34 13.95
CA THR A 63 -0.43 2.61 12.87
C THR A 63 0.04 4.06 12.92
N PRO A 64 1.31 4.36 12.62
CA PRO A 64 1.82 5.74 12.61
C PRO A 64 1.02 6.63 11.66
N PHE A 65 0.81 7.90 12.03
CA PHE A 65 0.21 8.89 11.13
C PHE A 65 1.12 9.32 9.99
N SER A 66 2.44 9.17 10.17
CA SER A 66 3.46 9.52 9.18
C SER A 66 4.46 8.38 9.03
N HIS A 67 5.19 8.37 7.91
CA HIS A 67 6.17 7.32 7.58
C HIS A 67 5.54 5.92 7.52
N ARG A 68 4.24 5.86 7.16
CA ARG A 68 3.51 4.61 7.00
C ARG A 68 3.97 3.85 5.76
N ASN A 69 4.20 4.58 4.68
CA ASN A 69 4.61 3.96 3.42
C ASN A 69 6.07 3.51 3.49
N LEU A 70 6.27 2.20 3.51
CA LEU A 70 7.60 1.57 3.50
C LEU A 70 8.26 1.61 2.11
N ILE A 71 7.47 1.90 1.06
CA ILE A 71 7.98 2.07 -0.29
C ILE A 71 8.68 3.44 -0.40
N ILE A 72 9.87 3.43 -0.96
CA ILE A 72 10.60 4.64 -1.34
C ILE A 72 10.30 4.92 -2.81
N ASN A 73 10.02 6.18 -3.14
CA ASN A 73 9.67 6.61 -4.50
C ASN A 73 8.42 5.90 -5.05
N GLY A 74 7.41 5.70 -4.18
CA GLY A 74 6.15 5.06 -4.58
C GLY A 74 5.28 5.90 -5.50
N GLN A 75 5.53 7.21 -5.57
CA GLN A 75 4.89 8.16 -6.49
C GLN A 75 5.70 8.39 -7.76
N PHE A 76 6.84 7.71 -7.91
CA PHE A 76 7.73 7.81 -9.08
C PHE A 76 8.23 9.24 -9.37
N LEU A 77 8.58 9.98 -8.32
CA LEU A 77 9.05 11.36 -8.43
C LEU A 77 10.53 11.46 -8.80
N VAL A 78 11.35 10.49 -8.38
CA VAL A 78 12.80 10.56 -8.46
C VAL A 78 13.33 9.64 -9.56
N TRP A 79 14.07 10.22 -10.51
CA TRP A 79 14.62 9.56 -11.70
C TRP A 79 16.04 10.07 -11.97
N GLN A 80 17.00 9.75 -11.12
CA GLN A 80 18.37 10.27 -11.22
C GLN A 80 19.16 9.69 -12.40
N ARG A 81 18.87 8.43 -12.78
CA ARG A 81 19.60 7.77 -13.87
C ARG A 81 19.12 8.23 -15.24
N ALA A 82 17.86 8.06 -15.50
CA ALA A 82 17.19 8.44 -16.73
C ALA A 82 15.67 8.44 -16.54
N THR A 83 14.95 9.26 -17.31
CA THR A 83 13.48 9.22 -17.37
C THR A 83 12.93 8.18 -18.34
N ASP A 84 13.83 7.57 -19.09
CA ASP A 84 13.59 6.48 -20.06
C ASP A 84 14.75 5.50 -19.99
N SER A 85 14.47 4.22 -19.76
CA SER A 85 15.49 3.17 -19.73
C SER A 85 16.05 2.82 -21.13
N GLY A 86 15.43 3.34 -22.17
CA GLY A 86 15.57 2.80 -23.53
C GLY A 86 14.99 1.39 -23.65
N SER A 87 14.79 0.95 -24.88
CA SER A 87 14.39 -0.43 -25.17
C SER A 87 15.57 -1.37 -25.00
N ASN A 88 15.49 -2.29 -24.05
CA ASN A 88 16.61 -3.18 -23.72
C ASN A 88 16.16 -4.49 -23.06
N THR A 89 17.08 -5.44 -22.93
CA THR A 89 16.90 -6.73 -22.26
C THR A 89 17.66 -6.84 -20.93
N THR A 90 18.29 -5.75 -20.50
CA THR A 90 19.17 -5.71 -19.32
C THR A 90 18.36 -5.63 -18.04
N ASP A 91 18.68 -6.45 -17.05
CA ASP A 91 18.15 -6.37 -15.71
C ASP A 91 18.90 -5.32 -14.88
N GLY A 92 18.20 -4.59 -14.03
CA GLY A 92 18.86 -3.61 -13.16
C GLY A 92 18.00 -2.42 -12.75
N TYR A 93 18.65 -1.48 -12.03
CA TYR A 93 18.10 -0.16 -11.72
C TYR A 93 18.48 0.80 -12.87
N LEU A 94 17.67 0.85 -13.91
CA LEU A 94 18.04 1.50 -15.16
C LEU A 94 17.47 2.93 -15.32
N SER A 95 16.39 3.24 -14.63
CA SER A 95 15.71 4.53 -14.76
C SER A 95 15.16 5.02 -13.41
N CYS A 96 13.92 4.71 -13.09
CA CYS A 96 13.26 5.13 -11.85
C CYS A 96 14.02 4.64 -10.61
N ASP A 97 14.36 5.58 -9.73
CA ASP A 97 15.14 5.24 -8.55
C ASP A 97 14.39 4.28 -7.63
N ARG A 98 15.12 3.32 -7.05
CA ARG A 98 14.65 2.25 -6.17
C ARG A 98 13.89 1.12 -6.87
N TRP A 99 13.52 1.27 -8.14
CA TRP A 99 12.78 0.25 -8.87
C TRP A 99 13.70 -0.57 -9.78
N TYR A 100 13.76 -1.87 -9.50
CA TYR A 100 14.56 -2.83 -10.26
C TYR A 100 13.71 -3.41 -11.39
N HIS A 101 14.23 -3.34 -12.61
CA HIS A 101 13.59 -3.89 -13.79
C HIS A 101 14.15 -5.28 -14.06
N ALA A 102 13.32 -6.31 -13.96
CA ALA A 102 13.66 -7.67 -14.34
C ALA A 102 13.00 -8.01 -15.68
N SER A 103 13.72 -8.66 -16.56
CA SER A 103 13.21 -8.99 -17.89
C SER A 103 13.40 -10.45 -18.30
N SER A 104 14.32 -11.16 -17.66
CA SER A 104 14.66 -12.55 -18.06
C SER A 104 14.89 -12.71 -19.58
N GLY A 105 15.46 -11.68 -20.22
CA GLY A 105 15.70 -11.62 -21.65
C GLY A 105 14.58 -11.01 -22.50
N ALA A 106 13.43 -10.66 -21.91
CA ALA A 106 12.39 -9.92 -22.60
C ALA A 106 12.83 -8.49 -22.94
N THR A 107 12.43 -7.99 -24.10
CA THR A 107 12.67 -6.59 -24.48
C THR A 107 11.64 -5.70 -23.81
N LYS A 108 12.11 -4.76 -23.01
CA LYS A 108 11.29 -3.83 -22.23
C LYS A 108 11.78 -2.40 -22.31
N GLN A 109 10.91 -1.48 -21.98
CA GLN A 109 11.21 -0.07 -21.80
C GLN A 109 10.43 0.46 -20.58
N VAL A 110 11.09 1.19 -19.71
CA VAL A 110 10.48 1.82 -18.53
C VAL A 110 10.64 3.34 -18.64
N THR A 111 9.52 4.04 -18.65
CA THR A 111 9.48 5.48 -18.88
C THR A 111 8.69 6.21 -17.80
N ARG A 112 9.12 7.43 -17.50
CA ARG A 112 8.34 8.38 -16.74
C ARG A 112 7.25 8.98 -17.62
N GLN A 113 6.03 8.95 -17.14
CA GLN A 113 4.89 9.58 -17.77
C GLN A 113 4.33 10.67 -16.86
N THR A 114 3.64 11.63 -17.43
CA THR A 114 3.08 12.78 -16.71
C THR A 114 1.57 12.73 -16.75
N PHE A 115 0.93 12.92 -15.61
CA PHE A 115 -0.50 13.15 -15.55
C PHE A 115 -0.84 14.57 -16.02
N SER A 116 -1.99 14.73 -16.63
CA SER A 116 -2.54 16.06 -16.90
C SER A 116 -2.90 16.77 -15.58
N PRO A 117 -2.57 18.03 -15.39
CA PRO A 117 -3.01 18.77 -14.21
C PRO A 117 -4.54 18.74 -14.04
N GLY A 118 -4.99 18.46 -12.81
CA GLY A 118 -6.42 18.38 -12.49
C GLY A 118 -7.11 17.09 -12.93
N GLN A 119 -6.36 16.04 -13.34
CA GLN A 119 -6.94 14.74 -13.60
C GLN A 119 -7.62 14.17 -12.33
N THR A 120 -8.66 13.36 -12.52
CA THR A 120 -9.45 12.75 -11.44
C THR A 120 -9.36 11.23 -11.40
N ASP A 121 -8.62 10.62 -12.32
CA ASP A 121 -8.51 9.18 -12.44
C ASP A 121 -7.76 8.54 -11.26
N VAL A 122 -6.69 9.22 -10.81
CA VAL A 122 -5.92 8.82 -9.62
C VAL A 122 -6.00 9.94 -8.59
N PRO A 123 -6.50 9.66 -7.38
CA PRO A 123 -6.59 10.65 -6.29
C PRO A 123 -5.23 11.25 -5.92
N ASP A 124 -5.29 12.39 -5.22
CA ASP A 124 -4.13 13.11 -4.71
C ASP A 124 -3.28 13.78 -5.78
N ASN A 125 -3.79 13.82 -7.01
CA ASN A 125 -3.25 14.57 -8.15
C ASN A 125 -1.73 14.34 -8.33
N PRO A 126 -1.27 13.08 -8.49
CA PRO A 126 0.14 12.79 -8.69
C PRO A 126 0.66 13.44 -9.98
N PHE A 127 1.94 13.86 -9.97
CA PHE A 127 2.58 14.43 -11.14
C PHE A 127 2.97 13.38 -12.17
N TYR A 128 3.53 12.26 -11.69
CA TYR A 128 4.13 11.22 -12.54
C TYR A 128 3.53 9.85 -12.26
N TYR A 129 3.66 9.01 -13.27
CA TYR A 129 3.46 7.57 -13.16
C TYR A 129 4.55 6.84 -13.94
N LEU A 130 4.78 5.59 -13.59
CA LEU A 130 5.72 4.72 -14.26
C LEU A 130 4.97 3.90 -15.32
N ARG A 131 5.47 3.90 -16.56
CA ARG A 131 5.04 2.97 -17.60
C ARG A 131 6.11 1.91 -17.81
N TYR A 132 5.70 0.67 -17.75
CA TYR A 132 6.51 -0.51 -18.09
C TYR A 132 5.92 -1.14 -19.33
N ALA A 133 6.61 -1.01 -20.47
CA ALA A 133 6.21 -1.57 -21.75
C ALA A 133 7.11 -2.76 -22.10
N VAL A 134 6.49 -3.88 -22.44
CA VAL A 134 7.16 -5.08 -22.94
C VAL A 134 6.82 -5.22 -24.40
N THR A 135 7.81 -5.25 -25.28
CA THR A 135 7.61 -5.38 -26.73
C THR A 135 7.69 -6.83 -27.18
N THR A 136 8.50 -7.63 -26.50
CA THR A 136 8.55 -9.07 -26.71
C THR A 136 8.52 -9.73 -25.34
N GLY A 137 7.41 -10.33 -24.98
CA GLY A 137 7.20 -10.97 -23.69
C GLY A 137 8.12 -12.17 -23.48
N ASN A 138 8.39 -12.45 -22.23
CA ASN A 138 9.02 -13.67 -21.75
C ASN A 138 8.54 -13.87 -20.31
N ASN A 139 8.48 -15.10 -19.83
CA ASN A 139 8.19 -15.38 -18.44
C ASN A 139 9.19 -14.67 -17.49
N ASN A 140 8.74 -14.29 -16.30
CA ASN A 140 9.54 -13.60 -15.28
C ASN A 140 9.89 -12.13 -15.52
N VAL A 141 9.20 -11.44 -16.42
CA VAL A 141 9.24 -9.97 -16.44
C VAL A 141 8.64 -9.44 -15.15
N ALA A 142 9.36 -8.55 -14.45
CA ALA A 142 8.91 -8.04 -13.17
C ALA A 142 9.44 -6.62 -12.88
N LEU A 143 8.71 -5.89 -12.03
CA LEU A 143 9.13 -4.64 -11.41
C LEU A 143 9.24 -4.85 -9.92
N ARG A 144 10.42 -4.59 -9.34
CA ARG A 144 10.74 -4.94 -7.95
C ARG A 144 11.23 -3.76 -7.14
N GLN A 145 10.93 -3.80 -5.85
CA GLN A 145 11.59 -2.94 -4.88
C GLN A 145 12.01 -3.72 -3.64
N ARG A 146 13.19 -3.40 -3.08
CA ARG A 146 13.70 -3.96 -1.83
C ARG A 146 13.54 -2.97 -0.70
N ILE A 147 12.88 -3.39 0.37
CA ILE A 147 12.81 -2.69 1.64
C ILE A 147 13.91 -3.26 2.52
N GLU A 148 14.86 -2.42 2.89
CA GLU A 148 16.00 -2.76 3.73
C GLU A 148 15.52 -3.23 5.11
N ASP A 149 16.19 -4.23 5.66
CA ASP A 149 15.89 -4.92 6.92
C ASP A 149 14.58 -5.74 6.85
N VAL A 150 14.74 -7.05 6.65
CA VAL A 150 13.62 -8.01 6.56
C VAL A 150 12.70 -7.98 7.79
N THR A 151 13.19 -7.49 8.94
CA THR A 151 12.42 -7.42 10.18
C THR A 151 11.37 -6.30 10.20
N ARG A 152 11.42 -5.38 9.25
CA ARG A 152 10.48 -4.25 9.16
C ARG A 152 9.09 -4.65 8.69
N CYS A 153 8.98 -5.74 7.93
CA CYS A 153 7.73 -6.24 7.38
C CYS A 153 7.26 -7.46 8.18
N GLN A 154 6.59 -7.20 9.28
CA GLN A 154 6.04 -8.23 10.19
C GLN A 154 4.63 -7.86 10.61
N GLY A 155 3.84 -8.86 10.98
CA GLY A 155 2.44 -8.68 11.31
C GLY A 155 1.59 -8.46 10.06
N GLU A 156 0.37 -7.98 10.25
CA GLU A 156 -0.54 -7.71 9.14
C GLU A 156 -0.08 -6.48 8.36
N MET A 157 -0.09 -6.59 7.04
CA MET A 157 0.38 -5.58 6.09
C MET A 157 -0.68 -5.35 5.01
N THR A 158 -0.77 -4.12 4.54
CA THR A 158 -1.59 -3.79 3.38
C THR A 158 -0.73 -3.16 2.28
N PHE A 159 -0.83 -3.74 1.08
CA PHE A 159 -0.19 -3.23 -0.12
C PHE A 159 -1.23 -2.68 -1.07
N SER A 160 -1.07 -1.45 -1.50
CA SER A 160 -2.00 -0.81 -2.43
C SER A 160 -1.28 0.02 -3.50
N PHE A 161 -1.86 0.06 -4.68
CA PHE A 161 -1.35 0.84 -5.81
C PHE A 161 -2.46 1.11 -6.83
N TRP A 162 -2.27 2.13 -7.64
CA TRP A 162 -3.09 2.36 -8.82
C TRP A 162 -2.41 1.76 -10.03
N VAL A 163 -3.20 1.12 -10.89
CA VAL A 163 -2.69 0.42 -12.07
C VAL A 163 -3.67 0.51 -13.23
N LYS A 164 -3.14 0.62 -14.45
CA LYS A 164 -3.87 0.40 -15.71
C LYS A 164 -2.95 -0.25 -16.73
N GLY A 165 -3.51 -0.79 -17.79
CA GLY A 165 -2.73 -1.35 -18.88
C GLY A 165 -3.41 -2.52 -19.56
N THR A 166 -2.60 -3.34 -20.20
CA THR A 166 -3.00 -4.59 -20.84
C THR A 166 -2.37 -5.77 -20.12
N ASN A 167 -3.12 -6.85 -19.98
CA ASN A 167 -2.59 -8.08 -19.39
C ASN A 167 -1.64 -8.75 -20.39
N PRO A 168 -0.66 -9.54 -19.89
CA PRO A 168 0.09 -10.44 -20.76
C PRO A 168 -0.84 -11.49 -21.40
N GLY A 169 -0.36 -12.19 -22.40
CA GLY A 169 -1.19 -13.15 -23.16
C GLY A 169 -1.80 -14.27 -22.33
N GLY A 170 -1.25 -14.60 -21.17
CA GLY A 170 -1.77 -15.58 -20.21
C GLY A 170 -2.80 -15.01 -19.22
N GLY A 171 -3.01 -13.72 -19.18
CA GLY A 171 -4.14 -13.07 -18.53
C GLY A 171 -3.89 -12.43 -17.16
N ASN A 172 -2.97 -12.90 -16.33
CA ASN A 172 -2.77 -12.39 -14.97
C ASN A 172 -1.35 -11.90 -14.72
N PHE A 173 -1.20 -10.99 -13.76
CA PHE A 173 0.08 -10.70 -13.10
C PHE A 173 0.10 -11.36 -11.72
N ASN A 174 1.25 -11.88 -11.31
CA ASN A 174 1.46 -12.30 -9.94
C ASN A 174 1.99 -11.14 -9.10
N LEU A 175 1.44 -10.98 -7.90
CA LEU A 175 2.01 -10.18 -6.84
C LEU A 175 2.76 -11.11 -5.90
N THR A 176 4.05 -10.91 -5.75
CA THR A 176 4.92 -11.79 -4.98
C THR A 176 5.79 -10.99 -4.02
N PHE A 177 6.03 -11.53 -2.85
CA PHE A 177 6.98 -11.02 -1.88
C PHE A 177 8.06 -12.05 -1.57
N ARG A 178 9.23 -11.55 -1.17
CA ARG A 178 10.37 -12.38 -0.80
C ARG A 178 11.04 -11.85 0.45
N GLN A 179 11.26 -12.74 1.43
CA GLN A 179 12.11 -12.47 2.57
C GLN A 179 13.53 -12.95 2.27
N ASN A 180 14.50 -12.05 2.32
CA ASN A 180 15.91 -12.37 2.22
C ASN A 180 16.59 -12.01 3.53
N PHE A 181 17.21 -12.97 4.18
CA PHE A 181 17.80 -12.82 5.51
C PHE A 181 19.25 -12.34 5.48
N GLY A 182 19.77 -12.03 4.31
CA GLY A 182 21.14 -11.53 4.11
C GLY A 182 22.22 -12.64 4.12
N SER A 183 23.46 -12.23 3.94
CA SER A 183 24.60 -13.17 3.90
C SER A 183 24.79 -13.85 5.25
N GLY A 184 24.88 -15.18 5.26
CA GLY A 184 24.96 -15.98 6.49
C GLY A 184 23.64 -16.11 7.26
N GLY A 185 22.55 -15.54 6.74
CA GLY A 185 21.22 -15.71 7.29
C GLY A 185 20.51 -16.98 6.83
N SER A 186 19.27 -17.15 7.29
CA SER A 186 18.40 -18.25 6.86
C SER A 186 18.12 -18.20 5.36
N SER A 187 17.71 -19.33 4.81
CA SER A 187 17.30 -19.43 3.40
C SER A 187 16.16 -18.45 3.09
N VAL A 188 16.17 -17.94 1.86
CA VAL A 188 15.13 -17.07 1.30
C VAL A 188 13.76 -17.74 1.41
N VAL A 189 12.73 -16.94 1.71
CA VAL A 189 11.33 -17.38 1.73
C VAL A 189 10.55 -16.57 0.72
N ASP A 190 10.04 -17.23 -0.31
CA ASP A 190 9.12 -16.64 -1.28
C ASP A 190 7.69 -16.78 -0.77
N HIS A 191 6.91 -15.72 -0.97
CA HIS A 191 5.53 -15.63 -0.54
C HIS A 191 4.68 -15.01 -1.65
N GLY A 192 3.92 -15.83 -2.36
CA GLY A 192 2.91 -15.37 -3.30
C GLY A 192 1.71 -14.77 -2.53
N ILE A 193 1.25 -13.61 -2.95
CA ILE A 193 0.12 -12.93 -2.31
C ILE A 193 -1.15 -13.15 -3.08
N ALA A 194 -1.16 -12.80 -4.36
CA ALA A 194 -2.34 -12.85 -5.21
C ALA A 194 -1.98 -12.74 -6.68
N ASP A 195 -2.90 -13.16 -7.51
CA ASP A 195 -2.91 -12.84 -8.93
C ASP A 195 -3.87 -11.68 -9.17
N TYR A 196 -3.57 -10.83 -10.14
CA TYR A 196 -4.45 -9.75 -10.52
C TYR A 196 -4.40 -9.46 -12.02
N THR A 197 -5.50 -8.93 -12.53
CA THR A 197 -5.61 -8.42 -13.90
C THR A 197 -5.66 -6.90 -13.89
N VAL A 198 -5.36 -6.29 -15.02
CA VAL A 198 -5.48 -4.86 -15.25
C VAL A 198 -6.47 -4.56 -16.37
N SER A 199 -6.90 -3.32 -16.45
CA SER A 199 -7.75 -2.80 -17.53
C SER A 199 -7.16 -1.50 -18.06
N ASN A 200 -7.70 -1.00 -19.16
CA ASN A 200 -7.24 0.26 -19.76
C ASN A 200 -7.63 1.53 -18.95
N THR A 201 -8.29 1.35 -17.81
CA THR A 201 -8.64 2.44 -16.88
C THR A 201 -7.90 2.29 -15.57
N TRP A 202 -7.55 3.42 -14.93
CA TRP A 202 -6.93 3.41 -13.63
C TRP A 202 -7.81 2.72 -12.59
N THR A 203 -7.28 1.73 -11.93
CA THR A 203 -7.97 0.96 -10.88
C THR A 203 -7.06 0.81 -9.67
N LYS A 204 -7.58 1.06 -8.48
CA LYS A 204 -6.84 0.77 -7.24
C LYS A 204 -6.88 -0.71 -6.96
N LYS A 205 -5.71 -1.31 -6.76
CA LYS A 205 -5.57 -2.67 -6.22
C LYS A 205 -5.14 -2.57 -4.77
N THR A 206 -5.71 -3.45 -3.94
CA THR A 206 -5.43 -3.52 -2.51
C THR A 206 -5.36 -4.98 -2.09
N PHE A 207 -4.31 -5.32 -1.35
CA PHE A 207 -4.04 -6.67 -0.88
C PHE A 207 -3.60 -6.62 0.58
N THR A 208 -4.34 -7.29 1.45
CA THR A 208 -3.97 -7.47 2.86
C THR A 208 -3.40 -8.87 3.06
N PHE A 209 -2.28 -8.97 3.76
CA PHE A 209 -1.57 -10.22 3.96
C PHE A 209 -0.72 -10.17 5.22
N THR A 210 -0.32 -11.33 5.70
CA THR A 210 0.64 -11.46 6.79
C THR A 210 1.90 -12.13 6.26
N PRO A 211 3.07 -11.43 6.28
CA PRO A 211 4.34 -12.06 5.92
C PRO A 211 4.63 -13.29 6.76
N PRO A 212 5.30 -14.31 6.22
CA PRO A 212 5.74 -15.45 6.99
C PRO A 212 6.56 -15.02 8.22
N SER A 213 6.35 -15.72 9.34
CA SER A 213 7.06 -15.42 10.60
C SER A 213 8.57 -15.56 10.42
N ILE A 214 9.31 -14.62 10.99
CA ILE A 214 10.78 -14.69 11.10
C ILE A 214 11.25 -15.34 12.42
N SER A 215 10.33 -15.81 13.24
CA SER A 215 10.68 -16.54 14.47
C SER A 215 11.55 -17.76 14.15
N GLY A 216 12.65 -17.93 14.86
CA GLY A 216 13.61 -19.00 14.60
C GLY A 216 14.49 -18.81 13.35
N LYS A 217 14.37 -17.67 12.64
CA LYS A 217 15.26 -17.35 11.51
C LYS A 217 16.49 -16.62 12.00
N THR A 218 17.61 -16.91 11.34
CA THR A 218 18.86 -16.15 11.50
C THR A 218 18.87 -15.00 10.49
N VAL A 219 18.94 -13.79 10.97
CA VAL A 219 19.16 -12.59 10.13
C VAL A 219 20.66 -12.29 10.13
N SER A 220 21.21 -11.90 8.98
CA SER A 220 22.61 -11.48 8.86
C SER A 220 22.99 -10.48 9.96
N GLY A 221 24.20 -10.61 10.50
CA GLY A 221 24.72 -9.63 11.47
C GLY A 221 24.76 -8.19 10.92
N ASN A 222 24.84 -8.03 9.60
CA ASN A 222 24.62 -6.77 8.92
C ASN A 222 23.18 -6.74 8.36
N LYS A 223 22.26 -6.16 9.14
CA LYS A 223 20.84 -6.07 8.78
C LYS A 223 20.59 -5.35 7.46
N HIS A 224 21.50 -4.49 7.02
CA HIS A 224 21.36 -3.78 5.74
C HIS A 224 21.51 -4.70 4.51
N THR A 225 22.02 -5.92 4.70
CA THR A 225 22.08 -6.93 3.62
C THR A 225 20.81 -7.78 3.55
N SER A 226 19.97 -7.75 4.57
CA SER A 226 18.66 -8.39 4.57
C SER A 226 17.60 -7.45 4.02
N TYR A 227 16.58 -8.00 3.38
CA TYR A 227 15.53 -7.18 2.79
C TYR A 227 14.22 -7.96 2.62
N TYR A 228 13.15 -7.21 2.50
CA TYR A 228 11.87 -7.67 2.03
C TYR A 228 11.67 -7.15 0.59
N GLU A 229 11.65 -8.05 -0.41
CA GLU A 229 11.50 -7.69 -1.81
C GLU A 229 10.03 -7.80 -2.22
N ILE A 230 9.55 -6.76 -2.89
CA ILE A 230 8.22 -6.71 -3.48
C ILE A 230 8.39 -6.82 -4.98
N GLU A 231 7.74 -7.79 -5.59
CA GLU A 231 7.49 -7.80 -7.04
C GLU A 231 6.10 -7.20 -7.26
N LEU A 232 6.05 -5.91 -7.64
CA LEU A 232 4.82 -5.16 -7.89
C LEU A 232 3.96 -5.84 -8.95
N PHE A 233 4.59 -6.36 -9.98
CA PHE A 233 4.05 -7.33 -10.90
C PHE A 233 5.12 -8.32 -11.32
N ARG A 234 4.68 -9.50 -11.68
CA ARG A 234 5.47 -10.50 -12.38
C ARG A 234 4.58 -11.18 -13.42
N GLN A 235 5.08 -11.31 -14.64
CA GLN A 235 4.46 -12.20 -15.59
C GLN A 235 4.66 -13.64 -15.09
N PRO A 236 3.59 -14.45 -14.95
CA PRO A 236 3.72 -15.81 -14.42
C PRO A 236 4.68 -16.67 -15.23
N ALA A 237 5.42 -17.54 -14.55
CA ALA A 237 6.32 -18.48 -15.22
C ALA A 237 5.56 -19.48 -16.13
N SER A 238 4.28 -19.71 -15.86
CA SER A 238 3.36 -20.50 -16.69
C SER A 238 2.89 -19.77 -17.94
N ASP A 239 3.02 -18.44 -17.97
CA ASP A 239 2.68 -17.63 -19.13
C ASP A 239 3.86 -17.61 -20.10
N THR A 240 3.83 -18.46 -21.09
CA THR A 240 4.82 -18.56 -22.15
C THR A 240 4.55 -17.60 -23.32
N SER A 241 3.55 -16.71 -23.16
CA SER A 241 3.23 -15.74 -24.19
C SER A 241 4.37 -14.77 -24.43
N THR A 242 4.71 -14.56 -25.68
CA THR A 242 5.63 -13.50 -26.13
C THR A 242 4.89 -12.23 -26.51
N ALA A 243 3.58 -12.15 -26.23
CA ALA A 243 2.77 -10.99 -26.57
C ALA A 243 3.27 -9.73 -25.86
N ALA A 244 3.26 -8.63 -26.58
CA ALA A 244 3.53 -7.33 -26.03
C ALA A 244 2.43 -6.93 -25.01
N PHE A 245 2.83 -6.24 -23.95
CA PHE A 245 1.90 -5.65 -23.00
C PHE A 245 2.47 -4.35 -22.42
N THR A 246 1.60 -3.54 -21.89
CA THR A 246 1.99 -2.32 -21.19
C THR A 246 1.24 -2.26 -19.87
N VAL A 247 1.95 -1.96 -18.80
CA VAL A 247 1.36 -1.72 -17.49
C VAL A 247 1.90 -0.42 -16.91
N GLU A 248 1.02 0.35 -16.28
CA GLU A 248 1.32 1.65 -15.71
C GLU A 248 0.94 1.67 -14.23
N PHE A 249 1.79 2.27 -13.41
CA PHE A 249 1.64 2.31 -11.96
C PHE A 249 1.72 3.71 -11.40
N ALA A 250 0.88 3.99 -10.40
CA ALA A 250 0.92 5.23 -9.62
C ALA A 250 0.62 4.94 -8.14
N ASN A 251 1.11 5.80 -7.25
CA ASN A 251 0.79 5.81 -5.82
C ASN A 251 0.92 4.43 -5.16
N VAL A 252 2.13 3.85 -5.23
CA VAL A 252 2.44 2.53 -4.64
C VAL A 252 2.75 2.68 -3.15
N GLN A 253 2.02 1.96 -2.31
CA GLN A 253 2.14 2.03 -0.86
C GLN A 253 2.10 0.65 -0.21
N LEU A 254 3.07 0.39 0.67
CA LEU A 254 3.06 -0.72 1.61
C LEU A 254 3.03 -0.16 3.02
N GLU A 255 2.04 -0.55 3.81
CA GLU A 255 1.83 -0.08 5.17
C GLU A 255 1.48 -1.21 6.12
N ARG A 256 1.64 -0.97 7.43
CA ARG A 256 1.21 -1.91 8.45
C ARG A 256 -0.29 -1.80 8.68
N GLY A 257 -0.91 -2.90 9.09
CA GLY A 257 -2.34 -3.00 9.37
C GLY A 257 -3.13 -3.54 8.17
N ASN A 258 -4.43 -3.67 8.34
CA ASN A 258 -5.34 -4.34 7.39
C ASN A 258 -6.18 -3.37 6.55
N THR A 259 -5.89 -2.10 6.63
CA THR A 259 -6.66 -1.07 5.94
C THR A 259 -5.76 -0.26 5.02
N ALA A 260 -6.13 -0.20 3.73
CA ALA A 260 -5.45 0.68 2.78
C ALA A 260 -5.85 2.13 3.05
N THR A 261 -4.93 2.90 3.62
CA THR A 261 -5.13 4.31 3.86
C THR A 261 -5.00 5.15 2.57
N ARG A 262 -5.25 6.45 2.68
CA ARG A 262 -4.91 7.38 1.61
C ARG A 262 -3.40 7.35 1.36
N PHE A 263 -2.97 7.50 0.10
CA PHE A 263 -1.55 7.50 -0.24
C PHE A 263 -0.79 8.56 0.57
N GLU A 264 0.31 8.16 1.21
CA GLU A 264 1.16 9.05 1.96
C GLU A 264 2.09 9.82 1.02
N GLN A 265 1.71 11.06 0.73
CA GLN A 265 2.58 11.97 -0.02
C GLN A 265 3.73 12.43 0.87
N LYS A 266 4.95 12.08 0.49
CA LYS A 266 6.16 12.57 1.15
C LYS A 266 6.68 13.82 0.46
N HIS A 267 7.33 14.69 1.20
CA HIS A 267 7.97 15.85 0.61
C HIS A 267 9.07 15.40 -0.37
N LEU A 268 9.18 16.08 -1.53
CA LEU A 268 10.13 15.70 -2.57
C LEU A 268 11.58 15.61 -2.06
N ALA A 269 11.97 16.51 -1.17
CA ALA A 269 13.32 16.50 -0.60
C ALA A 269 13.60 15.25 0.25
N ASP A 270 12.60 14.73 0.96
CA ASP A 270 12.73 13.51 1.77
C ASP A 270 12.79 12.26 0.89
N GLU A 271 11.93 12.18 -0.14
CA GLU A 271 12.00 11.11 -1.13
C GLU A 271 13.35 11.12 -1.88
N PHE A 272 13.83 12.29 -2.27
CA PHE A 272 15.11 12.42 -2.95
C PHE A 272 16.28 11.96 -2.07
N ARG A 273 16.32 12.39 -0.81
CA ARG A 273 17.33 11.92 0.16
C ARG A 273 17.27 10.40 0.38
N ALA A 274 16.07 9.86 0.50
CA ALA A 274 15.87 8.42 0.65
C ALA A 274 16.39 7.64 -0.58
N CYS A 275 16.22 8.18 -1.78
CA CYS A 275 16.81 7.62 -3.01
C CYS A 275 18.32 7.76 -3.06
N GLN A 276 18.86 8.93 -2.65
CA GLN A 276 20.30 9.20 -2.63
C GLN A 276 21.09 8.26 -1.71
N ARG A 277 20.47 7.69 -0.68
CA ARG A 277 21.09 6.64 0.15
C ARG A 277 21.56 5.43 -0.71
N TYR A 278 20.95 5.19 -1.85
CA TYR A 278 21.21 4.03 -2.70
C TYR A 278 21.88 4.39 -4.03
N TYR A 279 21.65 5.61 -4.49
CA TYR A 279 22.25 6.10 -5.73
C TYR A 279 22.31 7.63 -5.74
N GLN A 280 23.45 8.16 -6.09
CA GLN A 280 23.68 9.59 -6.24
C GLN A 280 24.40 9.88 -7.56
N VAL A 281 23.97 10.95 -8.20
CA VAL A 281 24.69 11.54 -9.35
C VAL A 281 25.47 12.73 -8.83
N PHE A 282 26.78 12.68 -8.97
CA PHE A 282 27.64 13.84 -8.72
C PHE A 282 27.88 14.53 -10.06
N SER A 283 27.34 15.72 -10.26
CA SER A 283 27.79 16.58 -11.36
C SER A 283 29.09 17.24 -10.94
N ASN A 284 30.16 16.99 -11.65
CA ASN A 284 31.33 17.85 -11.57
C ASN A 284 30.90 19.22 -12.10
N ALA A 285 30.62 20.15 -11.20
CA ALA A 285 30.58 21.56 -11.58
C ALA A 285 32.05 21.98 -11.78
N TYR A 286 32.45 22.15 -13.04
CA TYR A 286 33.62 22.89 -13.42
C TYR A 286 33.24 24.37 -13.57
#